data_8d1011d19e918033fd90fc698bd285ed
#
_entry.id   8d1011d19e918033fd90fc698bd285ed
#
_cell.length_a   1.000
_cell.length_b   1.000
_cell.length_c   1.000
_cell.angle_alpha   90.00
_cell.angle_beta   90.00
_cell.angle_gamma   90.00
#
_symmetry.space_group_name_H-M   'P 1'
#
loop_
_entity.id
_entity.type
_entity.pdbx_description
1 polymer ?
#
loop_
_entity_poly.entity_id
_entity_poly.type
_entity_poly.pdbx_seq_one_letter_code
_entity_poly.pdbx_strand_id
1 'polypeptide(L)'
;AVGKSLKGVTSAIFSMRTALVGVAGVAGFGYLVKSSLNATDSLKKTADKIGTTTEALSALRYAAERTGVQTNTLDMAMQRFTRRTAEAAKGTGEAKGAIKELGLDANKLQRLSLDQQMVSLAGAFGNVTNDADRLRIAFKLFDSEGAALVNTLALGEAGLEEMFGRAKTLGLVMSNQASVGVEKANDSFNDMLSIVKGLKDQFSAALAP
;
A
#
# COMPACT_ATOMS: atom_id res chain seq x y z
N ALA A 1 37.32 -9.64 1.79
CA ALA A 1 36.63 -8.48 2.38
C ALA A 1 35.14 -8.75 2.70
N VAL A 2 34.47 -9.62 1.97
CA VAL A 2 33.03 -9.92 2.11
C VAL A 2 32.68 -10.69 3.40
N GLY A 3 33.60 -11.53 3.90
CA GLY A 3 33.36 -12.34 5.11
C GLY A 3 33.30 -11.58 6.44
N LYS A 4 33.88 -10.37 6.51
CA LYS A 4 33.79 -9.52 7.72
C LYS A 4 32.46 -8.76 7.83
N SER A 5 31.84 -8.43 6.70
CA SER A 5 30.56 -7.75 6.65
C SER A 5 29.39 -8.65 7.09
N LEU A 6 29.42 -9.93 6.71
CA LEU A 6 28.37 -10.90 7.07
C LEU A 6 28.37 -11.24 8.59
N LYS A 7 29.53 -11.28 9.24
CA LYS A 7 29.61 -11.49 10.70
C LYS A 7 29.06 -10.31 11.50
N GLY A 8 29.19 -9.08 11.00
CA GLY A 8 28.63 -7.89 11.63
C GLY A 8 27.09 -7.86 11.55
N VAL A 9 26.53 -8.26 10.41
CA VAL A 9 25.08 -8.32 10.22
C VAL A 9 24.45 -9.43 11.05
N THR A 10 25.08 -10.61 11.11
CA THR A 10 24.56 -11.73 11.93
C THR A 10 24.66 -11.42 13.44
N SER A 11 25.71 -10.73 13.91
CA SER A 11 25.80 -10.33 15.30
C SER A 11 24.81 -9.22 15.66
N ALA A 12 24.54 -8.28 14.75
CA ALA A 12 23.53 -7.25 14.94
C ALA A 12 22.10 -7.85 14.99
N ILE A 13 21.80 -8.82 14.12
CA ILE A 13 20.53 -9.55 14.15
C ILE A 13 20.41 -10.37 15.45
N PHE A 14 21.49 -10.98 15.91
CA PHE A 14 21.46 -11.77 17.14
C PHE A 14 21.33 -10.88 18.40
N SER A 15 21.99 -9.71 18.45
CA SER A 15 21.82 -8.73 19.53
C SER A 15 20.43 -8.07 19.51
N MET A 16 19.87 -7.82 18.33
CA MET A 16 18.49 -7.33 18.16
C MET A 16 17.46 -8.38 18.65
N ARG A 17 17.73 -9.67 18.39
CA ARG A 17 16.92 -10.79 18.87
C ARG A 17 16.93 -10.89 20.40
N THR A 18 18.10 -10.68 21.03
CA THR A 18 18.26 -10.72 22.49
C THR A 18 17.65 -9.48 23.17
N ALA A 19 17.74 -8.30 22.54
CA ALA A 19 17.12 -7.08 23.02
C ALA A 19 15.59 -7.13 22.91
N LEU A 20 15.05 -7.69 21.82
CA LEU A 20 13.60 -7.87 21.64
C LEU A 20 13.02 -8.90 22.62
N VAL A 21 13.72 -9.97 22.92
CA VAL A 21 13.31 -10.98 23.91
C VAL A 21 13.40 -10.43 25.34
N GLY A 22 14.37 -9.55 25.62
CA GLY A 22 14.54 -8.93 26.93
C GLY A 22 13.54 -7.83 27.30
N VAL A 23 13.01 -7.12 26.28
CA VAL A 23 12.16 -5.93 26.51
C VAL A 23 10.66 -6.25 26.41
N ALA A 24 10.26 -7.21 25.58
CA ALA A 24 8.84 -7.46 25.30
C ALA A 24 8.33 -8.86 25.68
N GLY A 25 9.20 -9.78 26.09
CA GLY A 25 8.81 -11.17 26.35
C GLY A 25 8.21 -11.89 25.11
N VAL A 26 7.88 -13.15 25.26
CA VAL A 26 7.26 -13.99 24.19
C VAL A 26 5.94 -13.39 23.68
N ALA A 27 5.18 -12.73 24.55
CA ALA A 27 3.92 -12.08 24.21
C ALA A 27 4.11 -10.85 23.30
N GLY A 28 5.16 -10.05 23.52
CA GLY A 28 5.44 -8.87 22.69
C GLY A 28 5.93 -9.24 21.29
N PHE A 29 6.75 -10.29 21.16
CA PHE A 29 7.19 -10.79 19.87
C PHE A 29 6.01 -11.36 19.07
N GLY A 30 5.13 -12.15 19.71
CA GLY A 30 3.89 -12.65 19.08
C GLY A 30 2.99 -11.52 18.58
N TYR A 31 2.86 -10.44 19.34
CA TYR A 31 2.10 -9.26 18.92
C TYR A 31 2.70 -8.57 17.69
N LEU A 32 4.04 -8.36 17.66
CA LEU A 32 4.73 -7.75 16.52
C LEU A 32 4.61 -8.60 15.26
N VAL A 33 4.78 -9.91 15.37
CA VAL A 33 4.61 -10.85 14.25
C VAL A 33 3.18 -10.77 13.73
N LYS A 34 2.18 -10.87 14.61
CA LYS A 34 0.77 -10.78 14.23
C LYS A 34 0.42 -9.43 13.59
N SER A 35 0.92 -8.34 14.12
CA SER A 35 0.71 -7.00 13.56
C SER A 35 1.29 -6.88 12.15
N SER A 36 2.51 -7.40 11.93
CA SER A 36 3.14 -7.45 10.59
C SER A 36 2.36 -8.31 9.61
N LEU A 37 1.90 -9.50 10.04
CA LEU A 37 1.10 -10.40 9.21
C LEU A 37 -0.22 -9.73 8.81
N ASN A 38 -0.92 -9.10 9.76
CA ASN A 38 -2.17 -8.39 9.51
C ASN A 38 -1.98 -7.20 8.55
N ALA A 39 -0.90 -6.44 8.71
CA ALA A 39 -0.60 -5.31 7.82
C ALA A 39 -0.37 -5.77 6.37
N THR A 40 0.35 -6.88 6.19
CA THR A 40 0.62 -7.46 4.88
C THR A 40 -0.64 -8.05 4.24
N ASP A 41 -1.45 -8.77 5.01
CA ASP A 41 -2.73 -9.31 4.56
C ASP A 41 -3.70 -8.18 4.14
N SER A 42 -3.75 -7.11 4.94
CA SER A 42 -4.53 -5.91 4.61
C SER A 42 -4.04 -5.23 3.32
N LEU A 43 -2.72 -5.15 3.11
CA LEU A 43 -2.13 -4.60 1.88
C LEU A 43 -2.57 -5.42 0.67
N LYS A 44 -2.46 -6.75 0.74
CA LYS A 44 -2.85 -7.65 -0.34
C LYS A 44 -4.34 -7.54 -0.67
N LYS A 45 -5.20 -7.64 0.34
CA LYS A 45 -6.66 -7.52 0.16
C LYS A 45 -7.06 -6.18 -0.46
N THR A 46 -6.36 -5.10 -0.09
CA THR A 46 -6.60 -3.78 -0.68
C THR A 46 -6.13 -3.74 -2.13
N ALA A 47 -4.94 -4.27 -2.43
CA ALA A 47 -4.41 -4.35 -3.79
C ALA A 47 -5.34 -5.16 -4.71
N ASP A 48 -5.81 -6.32 -4.27
CA ASP A 48 -6.76 -7.16 -5.01
C ASP A 48 -8.09 -6.43 -5.25
N LYS A 49 -8.62 -5.71 -4.23
CA LYS A 49 -9.86 -4.93 -4.36
C LYS A 49 -9.74 -3.78 -5.36
N ILE A 50 -8.58 -3.14 -5.43
CA ILE A 50 -8.31 -2.05 -6.37
C ILE A 50 -7.99 -2.58 -7.78
N GLY A 51 -7.58 -3.84 -7.89
CA GLY A 51 -7.10 -4.45 -9.13
C GLY A 51 -5.65 -4.06 -9.47
N THR A 52 -4.79 -3.98 -8.46
CA THR A 52 -3.37 -3.64 -8.59
C THR A 52 -2.48 -4.67 -7.91
N THR A 53 -1.17 -4.52 -8.05
CA THR A 53 -0.20 -5.36 -7.35
C THR A 53 0.15 -4.80 -5.97
N THR A 54 0.61 -5.64 -5.06
CA THR A 54 1.12 -5.21 -3.76
C THR A 54 2.36 -4.33 -3.90
N GLU A 55 3.17 -4.56 -4.93
CA GLU A 55 4.32 -3.73 -5.28
C GLU A 55 3.89 -2.29 -5.59
N ALA A 56 2.95 -2.14 -6.52
CA ALA A 56 2.45 -0.83 -6.94
C ALA A 56 1.79 -0.08 -5.78
N LEU A 57 0.94 -0.76 -5.00
CA LEU A 57 0.26 -0.15 -3.86
C LEU A 57 1.23 0.24 -2.74
N SER A 58 2.27 -0.59 -2.46
CA SER A 58 3.30 -0.26 -1.46
C SER A 58 4.09 0.98 -1.86
N ALA A 59 4.49 1.07 -3.13
CA ALA A 59 5.23 2.21 -3.64
C ALA A 59 4.38 3.51 -3.59
N LEU A 60 3.10 3.42 -3.96
CA LEU A 60 2.15 4.53 -3.88
C LEU A 60 1.91 4.98 -2.44
N ARG A 61 1.73 4.04 -1.50
CA ARG A 61 1.59 4.36 -0.07
C ARG A 61 2.81 5.10 0.46
N TYR A 62 4.01 4.65 0.10
CA TYR A 62 5.25 5.33 0.49
C TYR A 62 5.30 6.76 -0.04
N ALA A 63 5.03 6.99 -1.32
CA ALA A 63 5.03 8.33 -1.92
C ALA A 63 3.97 9.24 -1.28
N ALA A 64 2.78 8.73 -1.04
CA ALA A 64 1.67 9.43 -0.42
C ALA A 64 2.00 9.85 1.03
N GLU A 65 2.56 8.94 1.83
CA GLU A 65 2.98 9.22 3.21
C GLU A 65 4.04 10.33 3.25
N ARG A 66 4.99 10.34 2.32
CA ARG A 66 6.02 11.40 2.22
C ARG A 66 5.46 12.78 1.85
N THR A 67 4.29 12.83 1.27
CA THR A 67 3.57 14.06 0.94
C THR A 67 2.44 14.40 1.91
N GLY A 68 2.35 13.67 3.03
CA GLY A 68 1.39 13.92 4.12
C GLY A 68 0.02 13.28 3.93
N VAL A 69 -0.12 12.34 3.00
CA VAL A 69 -1.37 11.61 2.75
C VAL A 69 -1.43 10.34 3.59
N GLN A 70 -2.50 10.18 4.35
CA GLN A 70 -2.73 8.96 5.13
C GLN A 70 -3.03 7.76 4.22
N THR A 71 -2.58 6.57 4.61
CA THR A 71 -2.76 5.32 3.86
C THR A 71 -4.22 5.05 3.48
N ASN A 72 -5.16 5.20 4.42
CA ASN A 72 -6.58 4.98 4.14
C ASN A 72 -7.15 5.97 3.11
N THR A 73 -6.71 7.23 3.15
CA THR A 73 -7.11 8.25 2.18
C THR A 73 -6.59 7.89 0.79
N LEU A 74 -5.32 7.47 0.69
CA LEU A 74 -4.77 7.00 -0.58
C LEU A 74 -5.55 5.79 -1.11
N ASP A 75 -5.80 4.78 -0.28
CA ASP A 75 -6.49 3.56 -0.70
C ASP A 75 -7.89 3.86 -1.26
N MET A 76 -8.65 4.74 -0.61
CA MET A 76 -9.95 5.19 -1.09
C MET A 76 -9.82 5.98 -2.40
N ALA A 77 -8.85 6.87 -2.49
CA ALA A 77 -8.56 7.62 -3.71
C ALA A 77 -8.26 6.70 -4.89
N MET A 78 -7.43 5.67 -4.67
CA MET A 78 -7.08 4.70 -5.72
C MET A 78 -8.29 3.87 -6.17
N GLN A 79 -9.15 3.44 -5.26
CA GLN A 79 -10.40 2.75 -5.62
C GLN A 79 -11.30 3.63 -6.50
N ARG A 80 -11.46 4.90 -6.13
CA ARG A 80 -12.26 5.86 -6.90
C ARG A 80 -11.63 6.15 -8.25
N PHE A 81 -10.33 6.37 -8.29
CA PHE A 81 -9.59 6.62 -9.52
C PHE A 81 -9.70 5.46 -10.51
N THR A 82 -9.49 4.22 -10.05
CA THR A 82 -9.62 3.02 -10.91
C THR A 82 -11.02 2.93 -11.53
N ARG A 83 -12.07 3.11 -10.72
CA ARG A 83 -13.45 3.12 -11.20
C ARG A 83 -13.69 4.25 -12.21
N ARG A 84 -13.31 5.48 -11.87
CA ARG A 84 -13.53 6.67 -12.70
C ARG A 84 -12.74 6.64 -14.00
N THR A 85 -11.54 6.07 -14.00
CA THR A 85 -10.75 5.87 -15.22
C THR A 85 -11.44 4.86 -16.14
N ALA A 86 -12.00 3.78 -15.60
CA ALA A 86 -12.78 2.81 -16.37
C ALA A 86 -14.07 3.42 -16.96
N GLU A 87 -14.78 4.26 -16.21
CA GLU A 87 -15.93 5.02 -16.70
C GLU A 87 -15.53 6.00 -17.82
N ALA A 88 -14.42 6.72 -17.63
CA ALA A 88 -13.90 7.66 -18.63
C ALA A 88 -13.48 6.97 -19.93
N ALA A 89 -12.88 5.77 -19.84
CA ALA A 89 -12.54 4.96 -21.02
C ALA A 89 -13.79 4.50 -21.79
N LYS A 90 -14.93 4.32 -21.11
CA LYS A 90 -16.22 4.07 -21.74
C LYS A 90 -16.93 5.34 -22.25
N GLY A 91 -16.29 6.49 -22.13
CA GLY A 91 -16.81 7.77 -22.56
C GLY A 91 -17.80 8.42 -21.60
N THR A 92 -17.88 7.97 -20.34
CA THR A 92 -18.80 8.46 -19.30
C THR A 92 -18.06 8.94 -18.05
N GLY A 93 -18.79 9.44 -17.06
CA GLY A 93 -18.26 9.82 -15.76
C GLY A 93 -17.52 11.16 -15.71
N GLU A 94 -17.29 11.64 -14.50
CA GLU A 94 -16.74 12.97 -14.25
C GLU A 94 -15.25 13.11 -14.61
N ALA A 95 -14.49 12.01 -14.49
CA ALA A 95 -13.07 12.01 -14.78
C ALA A 95 -12.74 12.14 -16.27
N LYS A 96 -13.69 11.83 -17.19
CA LYS A 96 -13.47 11.93 -18.64
C LYS A 96 -12.95 13.31 -19.06
N GLY A 97 -13.61 14.38 -18.58
CA GLY A 97 -13.21 15.75 -18.86
C GLY A 97 -11.84 16.09 -18.30
N ALA A 98 -11.57 15.70 -17.06
CA ALA A 98 -10.32 15.97 -16.38
C ALA A 98 -9.13 15.22 -17.03
N ILE A 99 -9.30 13.96 -17.41
CA ILE A 99 -8.27 13.18 -18.13
C ILE A 99 -7.97 13.80 -19.48
N LYS A 100 -9.00 14.22 -20.23
CA LYS A 100 -8.82 14.92 -21.52
C LYS A 100 -8.14 16.27 -21.35
N GLU A 101 -8.50 17.05 -20.34
CA GLU A 101 -7.91 18.35 -20.01
C GLU A 101 -6.42 18.23 -19.70
N LEU A 102 -6.02 17.15 -19.04
CA LEU A 102 -4.62 16.81 -18.81
C LEU A 102 -3.88 16.30 -20.07
N GLY A 103 -4.54 16.24 -21.22
CA GLY A 103 -3.96 15.71 -22.46
C GLY A 103 -3.79 14.19 -22.49
N LEU A 104 -4.42 13.47 -21.55
CA LEU A 104 -4.33 12.03 -21.44
C LEU A 104 -5.49 11.33 -22.15
N ASP A 105 -5.23 10.11 -22.63
CA ASP A 105 -6.23 9.22 -23.21
C ASP A 105 -6.66 8.18 -22.17
N ALA A 106 -7.95 8.18 -21.81
CA ALA A 106 -8.48 7.28 -20.80
C ALA A 106 -8.36 5.80 -21.18
N ASN A 107 -8.47 5.45 -22.49
CA ASN A 107 -8.32 4.07 -22.95
C ASN A 107 -6.87 3.59 -22.85
N LYS A 108 -5.90 4.47 -23.12
CA LYS A 108 -4.48 4.16 -22.94
C LYS A 108 -4.14 4.06 -21.45
N LEU A 109 -4.60 5.04 -20.67
CA LEU A 109 -4.37 5.11 -19.22
C LEU A 109 -4.88 3.84 -18.52
N GLN A 110 -6.09 3.39 -18.82
CA GLN A 110 -6.68 2.18 -18.20
C GLN A 110 -5.85 0.90 -18.46
N ARG A 111 -5.05 0.84 -19.50
CA ARG A 111 -4.22 -0.33 -19.85
C ARG A 111 -2.89 -0.39 -19.09
N LEU A 112 -2.51 0.69 -18.44
CA LEU A 112 -1.31 0.77 -17.62
C LEU A 112 -1.56 0.16 -16.23
N SER A 113 -0.49 -0.27 -15.56
CA SER A 113 -0.56 -0.58 -14.14
C SER A 113 -0.86 0.68 -13.31
N LEU A 114 -1.40 0.54 -12.11
CA LEU A 114 -1.86 1.69 -11.32
C LEU A 114 -0.73 2.67 -11.00
N ASP A 115 0.47 2.19 -10.71
CA ASP A 115 1.67 3.00 -10.50
C ASP A 115 2.03 3.79 -11.77
N GLN A 116 2.00 3.15 -12.95
CA GLN A 116 2.23 3.82 -14.24
C GLN A 116 1.14 4.84 -14.57
N GLN A 117 -0.13 4.54 -14.23
CA GLN A 117 -1.22 5.51 -14.37
C GLN A 117 -0.95 6.75 -13.52
N MET A 118 -0.50 6.57 -12.28
CA MET A 118 -0.20 7.67 -11.37
C MET A 118 1.02 8.48 -11.80
N VAL A 119 2.06 7.84 -12.34
CA VAL A 119 3.22 8.52 -12.94
C VAL A 119 2.80 9.38 -14.13
N SER A 120 2.04 8.82 -15.08
CA SER A 120 1.52 9.55 -16.24
C SER A 120 0.64 10.72 -15.83
N LEU A 121 -0.20 10.51 -14.82
CA LEU A 121 -1.08 11.53 -14.27
C LEU A 121 -0.28 12.66 -13.61
N ALA A 122 0.72 12.33 -12.79
CA ALA A 122 1.57 13.31 -12.11
C ALA A 122 2.37 14.15 -13.13
N GLY A 123 2.88 13.54 -14.20
CA GLY A 123 3.55 14.23 -15.27
C GLY A 123 2.65 15.28 -15.95
N ALA A 124 1.43 14.88 -16.29
CA ALA A 124 0.44 15.79 -16.88
C ALA A 124 -0.02 16.87 -15.89
N PHE A 125 -0.19 16.51 -14.62
CA PHE A 125 -0.62 17.42 -13.56
C PHE A 125 0.41 18.51 -13.26
N GLY A 126 1.70 18.24 -13.44
CA GLY A 126 2.78 19.21 -13.31
C GLY A 126 2.63 20.42 -14.24
N ASN A 127 1.95 20.27 -15.38
CA ASN A 127 1.69 21.34 -16.33
C ASN A 127 0.50 22.26 -15.95
N VAL A 128 -0.29 21.87 -14.94
CA VAL A 128 -1.39 22.69 -14.44
C VAL A 128 -0.82 23.73 -13.47
N THR A 129 -0.82 24.99 -13.85
CA THR A 129 -0.20 26.08 -13.07
C THR A 129 -1.12 26.69 -12.02
N ASN A 130 -2.43 26.61 -12.21
CA ASN A 130 -3.43 27.20 -11.32
C ASN A 130 -3.85 26.22 -10.23
N ASP A 131 -3.74 26.61 -8.97
CA ASP A 131 -4.06 25.75 -7.83
C ASP A 131 -5.56 25.39 -7.73
N ALA A 132 -6.46 26.29 -8.15
CA ALA A 132 -7.88 25.99 -8.20
C ALA A 132 -8.20 24.91 -9.24
N ASP A 133 -7.51 24.95 -10.40
CA ASP A 133 -7.64 23.91 -11.43
C ASP A 133 -7.02 22.59 -10.97
N ARG A 134 -5.87 22.62 -10.30
CA ARG A 134 -5.28 21.43 -9.67
C ARG A 134 -6.27 20.75 -8.72
N LEU A 135 -6.88 21.53 -7.83
CA LEU A 135 -7.85 21.03 -6.88
C LEU A 135 -9.09 20.48 -7.60
N ARG A 136 -9.65 21.20 -8.57
CA ARG A 136 -10.81 20.80 -9.34
C ARG A 136 -10.57 19.49 -10.12
N ILE A 137 -9.41 19.37 -10.77
CA ILE A 137 -9.01 18.16 -11.50
C ILE A 137 -8.84 17.01 -10.54
N ALA A 138 -8.17 17.21 -9.40
CA ALA A 138 -8.00 16.18 -8.38
C ALA A 138 -9.34 15.67 -7.83
N PHE A 139 -10.32 16.56 -7.58
CA PHE A 139 -11.67 16.16 -7.20
C PHE A 139 -12.37 15.32 -8.27
N LYS A 140 -12.25 15.68 -9.54
CA LYS A 140 -12.85 14.90 -10.63
C LYS A 140 -12.22 13.52 -10.79
N LEU A 141 -10.95 13.35 -10.44
CA LEU A 141 -10.24 12.08 -10.55
C LEU A 141 -10.44 11.19 -9.31
N PHE A 142 -10.37 11.77 -8.09
CA PHE A 142 -10.28 11.04 -6.83
C PHE A 142 -11.43 11.32 -5.86
N ASP A 143 -12.41 12.17 -6.24
CA ASP A 143 -13.48 12.64 -5.36
C ASP A 143 -12.95 13.44 -4.16
N SER A 144 -13.57 13.29 -3.00
CA SER A 144 -13.20 14.00 -1.76
C SER A 144 -11.74 13.81 -1.33
N GLU A 145 -11.14 12.68 -1.67
CA GLU A 145 -9.73 12.39 -1.39
C GLU A 145 -8.76 13.16 -2.29
N GLY A 146 -9.27 13.75 -3.38
CA GLY A 146 -8.44 14.46 -4.35
C GLY A 146 -7.62 15.60 -3.77
N ALA A 147 -8.20 16.36 -2.84
CA ALA A 147 -7.50 17.46 -2.19
C ALA A 147 -6.20 17.01 -1.50
N ALA A 148 -6.22 15.87 -0.83
CA ALA A 148 -5.05 15.32 -0.16
C ALA A 148 -3.95 14.90 -1.15
N LEU A 149 -4.32 14.47 -2.36
CA LEU A 149 -3.38 13.98 -3.37
C LEU A 149 -2.71 15.08 -4.22
N VAL A 150 -3.14 16.33 -4.11
CA VAL A 150 -2.57 17.45 -4.90
C VAL A 150 -1.06 17.50 -4.73
N ASN A 151 -0.54 17.42 -3.51
CA ASN A 151 0.90 17.47 -3.25
C ASN A 151 1.65 16.24 -3.80
N THR A 152 1.03 15.05 -3.75
CA THR A 152 1.61 13.83 -4.33
C THR A 152 1.73 13.95 -5.85
N LEU A 153 0.68 14.45 -6.52
CA LEU A 153 0.69 14.67 -7.96
C LEU A 153 1.63 15.80 -8.37
N ALA A 154 1.78 16.84 -7.51
CA ALA A 154 2.70 17.95 -7.75
C ALA A 154 4.17 17.53 -7.74
N LEU A 155 4.53 16.34 -7.27
CA LEU A 155 5.88 15.78 -7.45
C LEU A 155 6.25 15.63 -8.93
N GLY A 156 5.27 15.55 -9.82
CA GLY A 156 5.46 15.27 -11.23
C GLY A 156 5.91 13.81 -11.48
N GLU A 157 6.17 13.50 -12.75
CA GLU A 157 6.62 12.18 -13.18
C GLU A 157 7.93 11.77 -12.49
N ALA A 158 8.98 12.60 -12.64
CA ALA A 158 10.31 12.29 -12.09
C ALA A 158 10.32 12.17 -10.56
N GLY A 159 9.57 13.01 -9.84
CA GLY A 159 9.49 12.94 -8.38
C GLY A 159 8.76 11.70 -7.89
N LEU A 160 7.72 11.27 -8.59
CA LEU A 160 6.99 10.05 -8.24
C LEU A 160 7.84 8.79 -8.50
N GLU A 161 8.54 8.74 -9.65
CA GLU A 161 9.48 7.65 -9.97
C GLU A 161 10.63 7.57 -8.97
N GLU A 162 11.18 8.71 -8.54
CA GLU A 162 12.18 8.76 -7.47
C GLU A 162 11.66 8.15 -6.17
N MET A 163 10.43 8.50 -5.76
CA MET A 163 9.80 7.94 -4.56
C MET A 163 9.61 6.42 -4.67
N PHE A 164 9.20 5.92 -5.82
CA PHE A 164 9.07 4.47 -6.06
C PHE A 164 10.43 3.76 -6.02
N GLY A 165 11.47 4.35 -6.62
CA GLY A 165 12.84 3.85 -6.54
C GLY A 165 13.36 3.79 -5.11
N ARG A 166 13.10 4.83 -4.32
CA ARG A 166 13.46 4.87 -2.88
C ARG A 166 12.72 3.80 -2.07
N ALA A 167 11.41 3.64 -2.29
CA ALA A 167 10.63 2.60 -1.62
C ALA A 167 11.21 1.21 -1.88
N LYS A 168 11.59 0.93 -3.14
CA LYS A 168 12.23 -0.33 -3.55
C LYS A 168 13.60 -0.51 -2.89
N THR A 169 14.45 0.51 -2.90
CA THR A 169 15.79 0.47 -2.29
C THR A 169 15.74 0.24 -0.79
N LEU A 170 14.74 0.80 -0.11
CA LEU A 170 14.51 0.64 1.32
C LEU A 170 13.86 -0.72 1.67
N GLY A 171 13.51 -1.55 0.69
CA GLY A 171 12.82 -2.83 0.92
C GLY A 171 11.38 -2.68 1.42
N LEU A 172 10.75 -1.53 1.17
CA LEU A 172 9.36 -1.24 1.58
C LEU A 172 8.34 -1.73 0.56
N VAL A 173 8.80 -2.11 -0.63
CA VAL A 173 7.96 -2.67 -1.70
C VAL A 173 7.85 -4.18 -1.49
N MET A 174 6.66 -4.63 -1.17
CA MET A 174 6.40 -6.04 -0.92
C MET A 174 6.02 -6.76 -2.21
N SER A 175 6.77 -7.81 -2.56
CA SER A 175 6.45 -8.60 -3.76
C SER A 175 5.14 -9.38 -3.58
N ASN A 176 4.41 -9.57 -4.67
CA ASN A 176 3.16 -10.32 -4.66
C ASN A 176 3.36 -11.77 -4.13
N GLN A 177 4.49 -12.40 -4.46
CA GLN A 177 4.83 -13.73 -3.95
C GLN A 177 5.04 -13.74 -2.43
N ALA A 178 5.74 -12.72 -1.90
CA ALA A 178 5.94 -12.59 -0.46
C ALA A 178 4.61 -12.34 0.27
N SER A 179 3.72 -11.52 -0.29
CA SER A 179 2.42 -11.22 0.30
C SER A 179 1.49 -12.44 0.33
N VAL A 180 1.50 -13.29 -0.71
CA VAL A 180 0.76 -14.58 -0.73
C VAL A 180 1.29 -15.53 0.34
N GLY A 181 2.61 -15.59 0.55
CA GLY A 181 3.22 -16.40 1.59
C GLY A 181 2.80 -15.95 2.99
N VAL A 182 2.75 -14.63 3.21
CA VAL A 182 2.32 -14.04 4.48
C VAL A 182 0.82 -14.23 4.73
N GLU A 183 -0.03 -14.10 3.70
CA GLU A 183 -1.46 -14.39 3.78
C GLU A 183 -1.72 -15.82 4.28
N LYS A 184 -1.10 -16.81 3.63
CA LYS A 184 -1.21 -18.22 4.05
C LYS A 184 -0.71 -18.47 5.47
N ALA A 185 0.39 -17.83 5.86
CA ALA A 185 0.92 -17.93 7.22
C ALA A 185 -0.03 -17.31 8.25
N ASN A 186 -0.65 -16.17 7.91
CA ASN A 186 -1.63 -15.51 8.77
C ASN A 186 -2.90 -16.35 8.95
N ASP A 187 -3.42 -16.93 7.87
CA ASP A 187 -4.58 -17.83 7.90
C ASP A 187 -4.30 -19.05 8.77
N SER A 188 -3.16 -19.72 8.56
CA SER A 188 -2.74 -20.86 9.37
C SER A 188 -2.60 -20.51 10.86
N PHE A 189 -2.09 -19.31 11.16
CA PHE A 189 -1.95 -18.82 12.54
C PHE A 189 -3.32 -18.55 13.18
N ASN A 190 -4.24 -17.96 12.45
CA ASN A 190 -5.62 -17.70 12.92
C ASN A 190 -6.39 -19.01 13.13
N ASP A 191 -6.21 -20.01 12.25
CA ASP A 191 -6.80 -21.34 12.41
C ASP A 191 -6.29 -22.00 13.68
N MET A 192 -4.98 -21.96 13.94
CA MET A 192 -4.38 -22.48 15.16
C MET A 192 -4.95 -21.81 16.42
N LEU A 193 -5.08 -20.46 16.41
CA LEU A 193 -5.69 -19.74 17.53
C LEU A 193 -7.16 -20.13 17.74
N SER A 194 -7.90 -20.38 16.66
CA SER A 194 -9.30 -20.81 16.70
C SER A 194 -9.43 -22.20 17.31
N ILE A 195 -8.53 -23.14 16.97
CA ILE A 195 -8.45 -24.47 17.57
C ILE A 195 -8.18 -24.38 19.07
N VAL A 196 -7.17 -23.57 19.47
CA VAL A 196 -6.83 -23.38 20.89
C VAL A 196 -8.00 -22.79 21.67
N LYS A 197 -8.71 -21.82 21.09
CA LYS A 197 -9.91 -21.24 21.70
C LYS A 197 -11.02 -22.28 21.84
N GLY A 198 -11.29 -23.06 20.80
CA GLY A 198 -12.28 -24.13 20.83
C GLY A 198 -11.98 -25.20 21.90
N LEU A 199 -10.71 -25.58 22.05
CA LEU A 199 -10.27 -26.48 23.12
C LEU A 199 -10.52 -25.87 24.51
N LYS A 200 -10.13 -24.60 24.71
CA LYS A 200 -10.39 -23.87 25.95
C LYS A 200 -11.88 -23.85 26.31
N ASP A 201 -12.73 -23.54 25.33
CA ASP A 201 -14.18 -23.46 25.53
C ASP A 201 -14.77 -24.86 25.88
N GLN A 202 -14.29 -25.94 25.24
CA GLN A 202 -14.65 -27.31 25.58
C GLN A 202 -14.21 -27.71 26.99
N PHE A 203 -12.98 -27.40 27.39
CA PHE A 203 -12.49 -27.62 28.75
C PHE A 203 -13.29 -26.83 29.79
N SER A 204 -13.60 -25.57 29.49
CA SER A 204 -14.41 -24.74 30.39
C SER A 204 -15.84 -25.31 30.56
N ALA A 205 -16.46 -25.81 29.48
CA ALA A 205 -17.77 -26.43 29.52
C ALA A 205 -17.76 -27.79 30.29
N ALA A 206 -16.67 -28.57 30.13
CA ALA A 206 -16.52 -29.85 30.83
C ALA A 206 -16.21 -29.72 32.33
N LEU A 207 -15.67 -28.57 32.75
CA LEU A 207 -15.32 -28.27 34.15
C LEU A 207 -16.36 -27.35 34.84
N ALA A 208 -17.40 -26.94 34.13
CA ALA A 208 -18.50 -26.19 34.72
C ALA A 208 -19.32 -27.12 35.62
N PRO A 209 -19.59 -26.73 36.91
CA PRO A 209 -20.35 -27.55 37.85
C PRO A 209 -21.81 -27.68 37.45
#